data_14956328e4ee897124fb4acdbdb84ba6
#
_entry.id   14956328e4ee897124fb4acdbdb84ba6
#
_cell.length_a   1.000
_cell.length_b   1.000
_cell.length_c   1.000
_cell.angle_alpha   90.00
_cell.angle_beta   90.00
_cell.angle_gamma   90.00
#
_symmetry.space_group_name_H-M   'P 1'
#
loop_
_entity.id
_entity.type
_entity.pdbx_description
1 polymer ?
#
loop_
_entity_poly.entity_id
_entity_poly.type
_entity_poly.pdbx_seq_one_letter_code
_entity_poly.pdbx_strand_id
1 'polypeptide(L)'
;MSAVEQKASKDAIEEAARAGGKYLVVRPDGEESYWQPKPANGYASVHVAPHLVPMDRPFSAGTQTLPSGGVVRKHSHDANEEVLHFISGSGKAILDGEEYRLGAGTTLFLGKLRTHTFINDGDTDLHWAWFFVPSGLENFFRDIGRVRQPGEATPEPFDRPENVAEIEARTVFTTGADKQ
;
A
#
# COMPACT_ATOMS: atom_id res chain seq x y z
N MET A 1 -12.35 -40.65 9.74
CA MET A 1 -11.14 -40.72 8.91
C MET A 1 -10.34 -41.95 9.30
N SER A 2 -9.96 -42.76 8.35
CA SER A 2 -9.15 -43.96 8.59
C SER A 2 -7.68 -43.59 8.88
N ALA A 3 -6.93 -44.49 9.51
CA ALA A 3 -5.50 -44.30 9.77
C ALA A 3 -4.69 -44.07 8.47
N VAL A 4 -5.17 -44.55 7.34
CA VAL A 4 -4.58 -44.39 6.01
C VAL A 4 -4.81 -42.93 5.51
N GLU A 5 -6.01 -42.38 5.69
CA GLU A 5 -6.32 -41.00 5.31
C GLU A 5 -5.55 -39.97 6.19
N GLN A 6 -5.37 -40.27 7.47
CA GLN A 6 -4.57 -39.45 8.37
C GLN A 6 -3.09 -39.47 8.01
N LYS A 7 -2.55 -40.61 7.59
CA LYS A 7 -1.14 -40.73 7.16
C LYS A 7 -0.93 -40.01 5.84
N ALA A 8 -1.80 -40.18 4.84
CA ALA A 8 -1.70 -39.47 3.56
C ALA A 8 -1.78 -37.94 3.73
N SER A 9 -2.63 -37.45 4.65
CA SER A 9 -2.72 -36.03 4.98
C SER A 9 -1.43 -35.51 5.65
N LYS A 10 -0.83 -36.31 6.54
CA LYS A 10 0.42 -35.94 7.23
C LYS A 10 1.61 -35.93 6.27
N ASP A 11 1.71 -36.91 5.40
CA ASP A 11 2.78 -37.01 4.39
C ASP A 11 2.69 -35.84 3.38
N ALA A 12 1.47 -35.47 2.96
CA ALA A 12 1.24 -34.31 2.10
C ALA A 12 1.63 -32.97 2.77
N ILE A 13 1.36 -32.83 4.06
CA ILE A 13 1.76 -31.65 4.84
C ILE A 13 3.30 -31.59 4.98
N GLU A 14 3.95 -32.73 5.24
CA GLU A 14 5.41 -32.81 5.34
C GLU A 14 6.08 -32.57 3.99
N GLU A 15 5.51 -33.04 2.89
CA GLU A 15 5.99 -32.79 1.54
C GLU A 15 5.83 -31.31 1.15
N ALA A 16 4.70 -30.68 1.49
CA ALA A 16 4.48 -29.25 1.30
C ALA A 16 5.45 -28.41 2.12
N ALA A 17 5.76 -28.83 3.35
CA ALA A 17 6.75 -28.17 4.21
C ALA A 17 8.18 -28.30 3.65
N ARG A 18 8.50 -29.42 2.99
CA ARG A 18 9.81 -29.63 2.34
C ARG A 18 9.94 -28.91 1.00
N ALA A 19 8.84 -28.59 0.33
CA ALA A 19 8.86 -27.88 -0.95
C ALA A 19 9.31 -26.41 -0.81
N GLY A 20 9.39 -25.90 0.42
CA GLY A 20 9.75 -24.51 0.71
C GLY A 20 8.66 -23.52 0.31
N GLY A 21 8.76 -22.30 0.82
CA GLY A 21 7.87 -21.21 0.42
C GLY A 21 8.11 -20.75 -1.02
N LYS A 22 7.18 -20.00 -1.56
CA LYS A 22 7.35 -19.34 -2.87
C LYS A 22 8.23 -18.10 -2.72
N TYR A 23 8.90 -17.72 -3.81
CA TYR A 23 9.60 -16.44 -3.89
C TYR A 23 9.12 -15.67 -5.12
N LEU A 24 9.27 -14.35 -5.03
CA LEU A 24 8.98 -13.41 -6.10
C LEU A 24 10.15 -12.42 -6.20
N VAL A 25 10.62 -12.14 -7.39
CA VAL A 25 11.62 -11.10 -7.67
C VAL A 25 10.97 -10.08 -8.59
N VAL A 26 10.69 -8.91 -8.06
CA VAL A 26 10.18 -7.77 -8.83
C VAL A 26 11.37 -6.89 -9.17
N ARG A 27 11.61 -6.66 -10.46
CA ARG A 27 12.66 -5.75 -10.95
C ARG A 27 12.04 -4.39 -11.24
N PRO A 28 12.85 -3.32 -11.32
CA PRO A 28 12.36 -2.02 -11.76
C PRO A 28 11.55 -2.15 -13.06
N ASP A 29 10.45 -1.45 -13.16
CA ASP A 29 9.49 -1.49 -14.27
C ASP A 29 8.75 -2.84 -14.48
N GLY A 30 8.88 -3.76 -13.55
CA GLY A 30 8.15 -5.04 -13.53
C GLY A 30 7.01 -5.09 -12.52
N GLU A 31 6.82 -4.04 -11.76
CA GLU A 31 5.76 -3.91 -10.76
C GLU A 31 4.44 -3.43 -11.36
N GLU A 32 3.33 -3.82 -10.73
CA GLU A 32 2.05 -3.16 -10.99
C GLU A 32 2.11 -1.73 -10.46
N SER A 33 1.70 -0.75 -11.25
CA SER A 33 1.76 0.64 -10.88
C SER A 33 0.51 1.41 -11.30
N TYR A 34 0.11 2.39 -10.48
CA TYR A 34 -1.14 3.13 -10.66
C TYR A 34 -0.96 4.62 -10.40
N TRP A 35 -1.23 5.45 -11.42
CA TRP A 35 -1.37 6.90 -11.23
C TRP A 35 -2.49 7.19 -10.25
N GLN A 36 -2.23 8.07 -9.31
CA GLN A 36 -3.20 8.44 -8.29
C GLN A 36 -3.88 9.78 -8.61
N PRO A 37 -5.20 9.89 -8.35
CA PRO A 37 -5.96 11.12 -8.63
C PRO A 37 -5.59 12.26 -7.68
N LYS A 38 -6.12 13.45 -7.95
CA LYS A 38 -6.05 14.59 -7.02
C LYS A 38 -6.54 14.22 -5.62
N PRO A 39 -5.92 14.76 -4.56
CA PRO A 39 -4.81 15.72 -4.57
C PRO A 39 -3.42 15.08 -4.52
N ALA A 40 -3.31 13.74 -4.61
CA ALA A 40 -2.01 13.06 -4.57
C ALA A 40 -1.18 13.35 -5.83
N ASN A 41 -1.77 13.19 -7.02
CA ASN A 41 -1.16 13.48 -8.32
C ASN A 41 0.14 12.69 -8.62
N GLY A 42 0.45 11.67 -7.83
CA GLY A 42 1.63 10.83 -7.96
C GLY A 42 1.26 9.43 -8.44
N TYR A 43 2.03 8.44 -8.02
CA TYR A 43 1.72 7.05 -8.32
C TYR A 43 2.10 6.13 -7.15
N ALA A 44 1.45 4.97 -7.12
CA ALA A 44 1.77 3.88 -6.19
C ALA A 44 2.12 2.63 -6.99
N SER A 45 3.17 1.93 -6.59
CA SER A 45 3.62 0.67 -7.17
C SER A 45 3.43 -0.46 -6.17
N VAL A 46 2.94 -1.61 -6.63
CA VAL A 46 2.72 -2.82 -5.83
C VAL A 46 3.79 -3.83 -6.20
N HIS A 47 4.62 -4.18 -5.24
CA HIS A 47 5.73 -5.12 -5.44
C HIS A 47 5.38 -6.52 -4.94
N VAL A 48 4.63 -6.60 -3.82
CA VAL A 48 4.22 -7.85 -3.19
C VAL A 48 2.77 -7.74 -2.77
N ALA A 49 1.98 -8.74 -3.15
CA ALA A 49 0.58 -8.88 -2.75
C ALA A 49 0.12 -10.33 -2.90
N PRO A 50 -0.98 -10.75 -2.24
CA PRO A 50 -1.48 -12.12 -2.32
C PRO A 50 -1.84 -12.61 -3.72
N HIS A 51 -2.20 -11.71 -4.63
CA HIS A 51 -2.49 -12.06 -6.03
C HIS A 51 -1.22 -12.23 -6.89
N LEU A 52 -0.06 -11.71 -6.45
CA LEU A 52 1.22 -11.83 -7.14
C LEU A 52 2.01 -13.06 -6.71
N VAL A 53 1.91 -13.45 -5.44
CA VAL A 53 2.62 -14.61 -4.89
C VAL A 53 1.83 -15.22 -3.75
N PRO A 54 1.66 -16.56 -3.72
CA PRO A 54 1.05 -17.26 -2.59
C PRO A 54 1.86 -17.03 -1.31
N MET A 55 1.17 -16.71 -0.22
CA MET A 55 1.77 -16.47 1.10
C MET A 55 0.86 -16.99 2.21
N ASP A 56 1.45 -17.42 3.33
CA ASP A 56 0.73 -17.96 4.47
C ASP A 56 -0.03 -16.88 5.26
N ARG A 57 0.55 -15.69 5.34
CA ARG A 57 -0.04 -14.52 6.02
C ARG A 57 -0.17 -13.39 5.02
N PRO A 58 -1.39 -12.99 4.67
CA PRO A 58 -1.61 -11.92 3.71
C PRO A 58 -1.02 -10.60 4.16
N PHE A 59 -0.13 -10.03 3.34
CA PHE A 59 0.36 -8.66 3.46
C PHE A 59 0.56 -8.08 2.05
N SER A 60 0.73 -6.79 1.96
CA SER A 60 1.17 -6.16 0.72
C SER A 60 2.29 -5.17 0.99
N ALA A 61 3.11 -4.93 -0.02
CA ALA A 61 4.22 -3.99 0.04
C ALA A 61 4.51 -3.38 -1.32
N GLY A 62 5.02 -2.17 -1.31
CA GLY A 62 5.36 -1.47 -2.54
C GLY A 62 6.01 -0.13 -2.25
N THR A 63 5.91 0.78 -3.21
CA THR A 63 6.38 2.15 -3.08
C THR A 63 5.31 3.14 -3.48
N GLN A 64 5.42 4.37 -2.99
CA GLN A 64 4.60 5.49 -3.43
C GLN A 64 5.47 6.71 -3.67
N THR A 65 5.10 7.48 -4.70
CA THR A 65 5.73 8.74 -5.05
C THR A 65 4.68 9.84 -5.02
N LEU A 66 4.97 10.89 -4.31
CA LEU A 66 4.13 12.07 -4.15
C LEU A 66 4.88 13.28 -4.71
N PRO A 67 4.46 13.89 -5.82
CA PRO A 67 5.14 15.04 -6.40
C PRO A 67 5.03 16.26 -5.48
N SER A 68 5.86 17.28 -5.73
CA SER A 68 5.79 18.56 -5.03
C SER A 68 4.36 19.12 -5.05
N GLY A 69 3.86 19.54 -3.89
CA GLY A 69 2.47 20.00 -3.70
C GLY A 69 1.43 18.88 -3.58
N GLY A 70 1.81 17.62 -3.79
CA GLY A 70 0.91 16.48 -3.63
C GLY A 70 0.50 16.24 -2.17
N VAL A 71 -0.70 15.68 -1.99
CA VAL A 71 -1.26 15.40 -0.66
C VAL A 71 -1.93 14.03 -0.63
N VAL A 72 -1.47 13.15 0.25
CA VAL A 72 -2.28 12.00 0.68
C VAL A 72 -3.25 12.51 1.73
N ARG A 73 -4.55 12.47 1.43
CA ARG A 73 -5.61 13.01 2.28
C ARG A 73 -5.64 12.35 3.66
N LYS A 74 -6.20 13.06 4.64
CA LYS A 74 -6.45 12.51 5.99
C LYS A 74 -7.30 11.25 5.90
N HIS A 75 -6.80 10.16 6.48
CA HIS A 75 -7.48 8.88 6.56
C HIS A 75 -6.94 8.05 7.73
N SER A 76 -7.50 6.87 7.93
CA SER A 76 -7.03 5.85 8.87
C SER A 76 -7.37 4.47 8.32
N HIS A 77 -6.82 3.43 8.94
CA HIS A 77 -7.11 2.03 8.64
C HIS A 77 -7.70 1.37 9.89
N ASP A 78 -8.89 0.79 9.79
CA ASP A 78 -9.58 0.23 10.95
C ASP A 78 -9.13 -1.20 11.30
N ALA A 79 -8.66 -1.95 10.30
CA ALA A 79 -8.25 -3.35 10.44
C ALA A 79 -6.74 -3.59 10.23
N ASN A 80 -6.00 -2.60 9.73
CA ASN A 80 -4.64 -2.78 9.23
C ASN A 80 -3.63 -1.93 10.01
N GLU A 81 -2.39 -2.41 9.99
CA GLU A 81 -1.20 -1.69 10.43
C GLU A 81 -0.34 -1.38 9.21
N GLU A 82 0.35 -0.25 9.24
CA GLU A 82 1.19 0.20 8.14
C GLU A 82 2.56 0.61 8.63
N VAL A 83 3.59 0.22 7.87
CA VAL A 83 4.96 0.73 8.03
C VAL A 83 5.32 1.51 6.77
N LEU A 84 5.86 2.71 6.95
CA LEU A 84 6.40 3.52 5.85
C LEU A 84 7.86 3.84 6.12
N HIS A 85 8.68 3.70 5.08
CA HIS A 85 10.10 4.08 5.14
C HIS A 85 10.40 5.05 4.00
N PHE A 86 10.72 6.29 4.35
CA PHE A 86 10.99 7.37 3.39
C PHE A 86 12.37 7.21 2.80
N ILE A 87 12.44 7.12 1.48
CA ILE A 87 13.65 6.83 0.71
C ILE A 87 14.32 8.11 0.24
N SER A 88 13.51 9.06 -0.26
CA SER A 88 14.02 10.33 -0.78
C SER A 88 12.98 11.44 -0.71
N GLY A 89 13.42 12.68 -0.93
CA GLY A 89 12.59 13.87 -0.84
C GLY A 89 12.40 14.35 0.59
N SER A 90 11.56 15.34 0.75
CA SER A 90 11.17 15.91 2.06
C SER A 90 9.69 16.27 2.05
N GLY A 91 9.08 16.30 3.23
CA GLY A 91 7.67 16.60 3.39
C GLY A 91 7.28 16.62 4.85
N LYS A 92 6.00 16.42 5.13
CA LYS A 92 5.48 16.30 6.48
C LYS A 92 4.34 15.29 6.59
N ALA A 93 4.23 14.67 7.76
CA ALA A 93 3.08 13.92 8.19
C ALA A 93 2.28 14.70 9.22
N ILE A 94 0.96 14.56 9.20
CA ILE A 94 0.09 14.97 10.31
C ILE A 94 -0.52 13.69 10.87
N LEU A 95 -0.11 13.30 12.08
CA LEU A 95 -0.52 12.07 12.76
C LEU A 95 -1.37 12.43 13.98
N ASP A 96 -2.66 12.05 13.98
CA ASP A 96 -3.63 12.40 15.03
C ASP A 96 -3.65 13.92 15.37
N GLY A 97 -3.34 14.76 14.39
CA GLY A 97 -3.30 16.22 14.53
C GLY A 97 -1.92 16.82 14.81
N GLU A 98 -0.91 16.02 15.11
CA GLU A 98 0.47 16.48 15.35
C GLU A 98 1.31 16.41 14.07
N GLU A 99 2.13 17.42 13.82
CA GLU A 99 2.99 17.53 12.64
C GLU A 99 4.38 16.96 12.89
N TYR A 100 4.85 16.14 11.94
CA TYR A 100 6.19 15.54 11.94
C TYR A 100 6.87 15.78 10.59
N ARG A 101 8.14 16.20 10.61
CA ARG A 101 8.92 16.33 9.38
C ARG A 101 9.32 14.96 8.85
N LEU A 102 9.25 14.83 7.52
CA LEU A 102 9.62 13.63 6.78
C LEU A 102 10.86 13.92 5.93
N GLY A 103 11.74 12.94 5.85
CA GLY A 103 12.92 12.97 5.00
C GLY A 103 13.49 11.56 4.85
N ALA A 104 14.51 11.42 3.99
CA ALA A 104 15.18 10.13 3.77
C ALA A 104 15.64 9.50 5.10
N GLY A 105 15.36 8.21 5.28
CA GLY A 105 15.64 7.45 6.50
C GLY A 105 14.57 7.53 7.59
N THR A 106 13.57 8.42 7.49
CA THR A 106 12.43 8.42 8.42
C THR A 106 11.62 7.14 8.25
N THR A 107 11.23 6.55 9.38
CA THR A 107 10.33 5.39 9.40
C THR A 107 9.14 5.69 10.30
N LEU A 108 7.95 5.43 9.81
CA LEU A 108 6.70 5.51 10.57
C LEU A 108 6.11 4.10 10.75
N PHE A 109 5.55 3.86 11.92
CA PHE A 109 4.62 2.77 12.18
C PHE A 109 3.27 3.37 12.53
N LEU A 110 2.25 2.97 11.81
CA LEU A 110 0.87 3.41 12.00
C LEU A 110 0.03 2.22 12.44
N GLY A 111 -0.39 2.24 13.69
CA GLY A 111 -1.34 1.28 14.22
C GLY A 111 -2.76 1.59 13.73
N LYS A 112 -3.68 0.65 13.99
CA LYS A 112 -5.09 0.78 13.63
C LYS A 112 -5.71 2.08 14.17
N LEU A 113 -6.60 2.67 13.37
CA LEU A 113 -7.37 3.87 13.71
C LEU A 113 -6.54 5.14 13.90
N ARG A 114 -5.23 5.13 13.62
CA ARG A 114 -4.41 6.35 13.66
C ARG A 114 -4.65 7.18 12.40
N THR A 115 -5.16 8.39 12.59
CA THR A 115 -5.40 9.29 11.46
C THR A 115 -4.07 9.87 10.97
N HIS A 116 -3.90 9.86 9.67
CA HIS A 116 -2.68 10.39 9.06
C HIS A 116 -2.93 11.08 7.72
N THR A 117 -2.03 12.01 7.42
CA THR A 117 -1.97 12.79 6.18
C THR A 117 -0.50 12.94 5.82
N PHE A 118 -0.15 12.82 4.55
CA PHE A 118 1.19 13.12 4.07
C PHE A 118 1.13 14.29 3.08
N ILE A 119 2.02 15.23 3.23
CA ILE A 119 2.09 16.44 2.40
C ILE A 119 3.52 16.58 1.91
N ASN A 120 3.68 16.62 0.60
CA ASN A 120 4.95 17.00 0.01
C ASN A 120 4.99 18.54 -0.12
N ASP A 121 5.61 19.19 0.85
CA ASP A 121 5.88 20.64 0.86
C ASP A 121 7.32 20.99 0.44
N GLY A 122 8.04 19.99 -0.13
CA GLY A 122 9.37 20.16 -0.72
C GLY A 122 9.32 20.40 -2.24
N ASP A 123 10.50 20.59 -2.83
CA ASP A 123 10.66 20.94 -4.25
C ASP A 123 10.86 19.71 -5.16
N THR A 124 11.04 18.53 -4.57
CA THR A 124 11.26 17.27 -5.27
C THR A 124 10.24 16.23 -4.84
N ASP A 125 10.13 15.14 -5.58
CA ASP A 125 9.25 14.03 -5.23
C ASP A 125 9.58 13.48 -3.84
N LEU A 126 8.57 13.29 -3.03
CA LEU A 126 8.64 12.51 -1.79
C LEU A 126 8.34 11.06 -2.12
N HIS A 127 9.32 10.18 -1.87
CA HIS A 127 9.26 8.76 -2.23
C HIS A 127 9.48 7.89 -1.00
N TRP A 128 8.62 6.87 -0.83
CA TRP A 128 8.71 5.94 0.30
C TRP A 128 8.31 4.53 -0.07
N ALA A 129 8.83 3.54 0.66
CA ALA A 129 8.32 2.18 0.69
C ALA A 129 7.21 2.07 1.74
N TRP A 130 6.18 1.30 1.42
CA TRP A 130 5.10 0.96 2.33
C TRP A 130 4.98 -0.56 2.49
N PHE A 131 4.59 -0.98 3.69
CA PHE A 131 4.28 -2.36 4.06
C PHE A 131 2.98 -2.37 4.85
N PHE A 132 2.02 -3.20 4.47
CA PHE A 132 0.64 -3.15 4.93
C PHE A 132 0.13 -4.53 5.37
N VAL A 133 -0.38 -4.65 6.59
CA VAL A 133 -0.77 -5.91 7.23
C VAL A 133 -2.13 -5.78 7.91
N PRO A 134 -3.09 -6.68 7.63
CA PRO A 134 -3.14 -7.56 6.46
C PRO A 134 -3.17 -6.77 5.15
N SER A 135 -3.04 -7.46 4.00
CA SER A 135 -3.08 -6.85 2.66
C SER A 135 -4.40 -6.12 2.38
N GLY A 136 -4.43 -5.32 1.31
CA GLY A 136 -5.65 -4.64 0.83
C GLY A 136 -5.41 -3.24 0.27
N LEU A 137 -4.29 -2.59 0.62
CA LEU A 137 -3.96 -1.25 0.13
C LEU A 137 -3.74 -1.24 -1.39
N GLU A 138 -3.21 -2.34 -1.94
CA GLU A 138 -3.04 -2.55 -3.38
C GLU A 138 -4.36 -2.46 -4.14
N ASN A 139 -5.44 -2.95 -3.56
CA ASN A 139 -6.77 -2.88 -4.16
C ASN A 139 -7.29 -1.44 -4.22
N PHE A 140 -7.06 -0.67 -3.15
CA PHE A 140 -7.42 0.75 -3.13
C PHE A 140 -6.69 1.53 -4.22
N PHE A 141 -5.37 1.37 -4.36
CA PHE A 141 -4.59 2.06 -5.39
C PHE A 141 -5.07 1.74 -6.81
N ARG A 142 -5.37 0.46 -7.07
CA ARG A 142 -5.92 0.02 -8.35
C ARG A 142 -7.29 0.64 -8.62
N ASP A 143 -8.16 0.64 -7.62
CA ASP A 143 -9.58 0.97 -7.81
C ASP A 143 -9.81 2.49 -7.93
N ILE A 144 -8.97 3.33 -7.32
CA ILE A 144 -9.05 4.79 -7.48
C ILE A 144 -8.15 5.34 -8.59
N GLY A 145 -7.15 4.58 -9.00
CA GLY A 145 -6.08 5.01 -9.90
C GLY A 145 -6.32 4.66 -11.37
N ARG A 146 -5.31 4.96 -12.16
CA ARG A 146 -5.20 4.53 -13.57
C ARG A 146 -3.91 3.75 -13.73
N VAL A 147 -3.96 2.65 -14.49
CA VAL A 147 -2.75 1.85 -14.74
C VAL A 147 -1.64 2.73 -15.31
N ARG A 148 -0.47 2.65 -14.71
CA ARG A 148 0.75 3.34 -15.14
C ARG A 148 1.66 2.34 -15.87
N GLN A 149 2.10 2.71 -17.07
CA GLN A 149 3.05 1.91 -17.84
C GLN A 149 4.49 2.39 -17.60
N PRO A 150 5.50 1.50 -17.66
CA PRO A 150 6.90 1.89 -17.61
C PRO A 150 7.23 2.95 -18.66
N GLY A 151 7.93 4.02 -18.24
CA GLY A 151 8.31 5.12 -19.12
C GLY A 151 7.17 6.04 -19.57
N GLU A 152 5.96 5.83 -19.07
CA GLU A 152 4.83 6.72 -19.37
C GLU A 152 5.06 8.11 -18.78
N ALA A 153 4.72 9.14 -19.57
CA ALA A 153 4.76 10.51 -19.08
C ALA A 153 3.69 10.73 -18.00
N THR A 154 4.02 11.60 -17.03
CA THR A 154 3.04 12.01 -16.00
C THR A 154 1.79 12.57 -16.64
N PRO A 155 0.60 12.03 -16.36
CA PRO A 155 -0.64 12.53 -16.91
C PRO A 155 -1.02 13.87 -16.28
N GLU A 156 -1.89 14.61 -16.97
CA GLU A 156 -2.56 15.74 -16.33
C GLU A 156 -3.31 15.28 -15.08
N PRO A 157 -3.32 16.08 -14.00
CA PRO A 157 -4.04 15.76 -12.79
C PRO A 157 -5.52 15.45 -13.05
N PHE A 158 -6.00 14.30 -12.60
CA PHE A 158 -7.36 13.84 -12.83
C PHE A 158 -8.15 13.71 -11.53
N ASP A 159 -9.47 13.75 -11.68
CA ASP A 159 -10.38 13.66 -10.55
C ASP A 159 -10.52 12.22 -10.05
N ARG A 160 -10.94 12.07 -8.81
CA ARG A 160 -11.28 10.78 -8.22
C ARG A 160 -12.51 10.18 -8.92
N PRO A 161 -12.66 8.84 -8.93
CA PRO A 161 -13.87 8.20 -9.45
C PRO A 161 -15.14 8.71 -8.74
N GLU A 162 -16.26 8.82 -9.46
CA GLU A 162 -17.54 9.25 -8.89
C GLU A 162 -17.99 8.35 -7.72
N ASN A 163 -17.70 7.05 -7.81
CA ASN A 163 -18.02 6.06 -6.78
C ASN A 163 -16.93 5.89 -5.71
N VAL A 164 -16.09 6.89 -5.49
CA VAL A 164 -14.98 6.82 -4.52
C VAL A 164 -15.42 6.44 -3.12
N ALA A 165 -16.61 6.87 -2.67
CA ALA A 165 -17.14 6.51 -1.37
C ALA A 165 -17.41 4.99 -1.24
N GLU A 166 -17.87 4.34 -2.31
CA GLU A 166 -18.05 2.88 -2.35
C GLU A 166 -16.69 2.17 -2.33
N ILE A 167 -15.69 2.70 -3.05
CA ILE A 167 -14.33 2.17 -3.04
C ILE A 167 -13.74 2.26 -1.64
N GLU A 168 -13.84 3.40 -0.98
CA GLU A 168 -13.36 3.60 0.40
C GLU A 168 -14.09 2.68 1.39
N ALA A 169 -15.39 2.50 1.27
CA ALA A 169 -16.17 1.63 2.16
C ALA A 169 -15.82 0.13 2.04
N ARG A 170 -15.37 -0.32 0.86
CA ARG A 170 -15.01 -1.73 0.61
C ARG A 170 -13.52 -2.03 0.70
N THR A 171 -12.70 -1.01 0.82
CA THR A 171 -11.24 -1.13 0.93
C THR A 171 -10.76 -0.71 2.31
N VAL A 172 -9.47 -0.68 2.50
CA VAL A 172 -8.81 -0.38 3.77
C VAL A 172 -8.70 1.11 4.09
N PHE A 173 -9.16 1.99 3.20
CA PHE A 173 -9.02 3.43 3.33
C PHE A 173 -10.29 4.04 3.96
N THR A 174 -10.23 4.41 5.22
CA THR A 174 -11.34 5.05 5.94
C THR A 174 -11.06 6.55 6.12
N THR A 175 -11.95 7.39 5.65
CA THR A 175 -11.90 8.83 5.93
C THR A 175 -12.56 9.08 7.27
N GLY A 176 -11.83 9.07 8.36
CA GLY A 176 -12.28 9.14 9.76
C GLY A 176 -13.38 10.13 10.18
N ALA A 177 -14.40 10.30 9.34
CA ALA A 177 -15.55 11.19 9.58
C ALA A 177 -16.74 10.52 10.25
N ASP A 178 -16.80 9.18 10.32
CA ASP A 178 -18.05 8.48 10.63
C ASP A 178 -18.02 7.48 11.80
N LYS A 179 -17.11 7.66 12.78
CA LYS A 179 -17.22 6.89 14.05
C LYS A 179 -17.02 7.83 15.24
N GLN A 180 -18.04 8.64 15.52
CA GLN A 180 -18.31 9.14 16.88
C GLN A 180 -19.31 8.21 17.55
#